data_0d0dd1a1285c17a8bbd5eb35c7d8adf3
#
_entry.id   0d0dd1a1285c17a8bbd5eb35c7d8adf3
#
_cell.length_a   1.000
_cell.length_b   1.000
_cell.length_c   1.000
_cell.angle_alpha   90.00
_cell.angle_beta   90.00
_cell.angle_gamma   90.00
#
_symmetry.space_group_name_H-M   'P 1'
#
loop_
_entity.id
_entity.type
_entity.pdbx_description
1 polymer ?
#
loop_
_entity_poly.entity_id
_entity_poly.type
_entity_poly.pdbx_seq_one_letter_code
_entity_poly.pdbx_strand_id
1 'polypeptide(L)'
;MEFRKVNQSSNSELTNFETSGIMLVRELIIMADNTAKTIKKQFTTKEMVLIAMFAAIMAVCSWITIPIGEIGITLQTFAVFCALGILGGRNGFFSVIVFILLGAIGLPVFSGFKGGIGALTGPTGGYILGFIFMALIYWAGEKLLGKKLAVKILLMVIGLAVCYAFGTAWFVFVFSHKGTAMSLSKALSLCVTPFVPFDIVKLVLALIVADSVKKAHLI
;
A
#
# COMPACT_ATOMS: atom_id res chain seq x y z
N MET A 1 4.30 -62.23 -30.97
CA MET A 1 3.13 -61.81 -30.13
C MET A 1 3.50 -60.74 -29.06
N GLU A 2 4.74 -60.61 -28.67
CA GLU A 2 5.23 -59.67 -27.65
C GLU A 2 5.28 -58.19 -28.09
N PHE A 3 5.67 -57.91 -29.31
CA PHE A 3 5.77 -56.53 -29.81
C PHE A 3 4.45 -55.72 -29.84
N ARG A 4 3.32 -56.42 -29.93
CA ARG A 4 2.00 -55.75 -29.88
C ARG A 4 1.57 -55.33 -28.51
N LYS A 5 2.01 -56.03 -27.44
CA LYS A 5 1.71 -55.69 -26.05
C LYS A 5 2.53 -54.48 -25.55
N VAL A 6 3.77 -54.34 -25.97
CA VAL A 6 4.65 -53.21 -25.58
C VAL A 6 4.12 -51.89 -26.21
N ASN A 7 3.66 -51.94 -27.43
CA ASN A 7 3.14 -50.71 -28.11
C ASN A 7 1.79 -50.26 -27.53
N GLN A 8 0.98 -51.18 -27.03
CA GLN A 8 -0.31 -50.90 -26.40
C GLN A 8 -0.14 -50.30 -24.99
N SER A 9 0.86 -50.75 -24.24
CA SER A 9 1.21 -50.21 -22.90
C SER A 9 1.77 -48.81 -23.02
N SER A 10 2.66 -48.54 -23.96
CA SER A 10 3.24 -47.20 -24.19
C SER A 10 2.19 -46.16 -24.63
N ASN A 11 1.23 -46.56 -25.47
CA ASN A 11 0.14 -45.65 -25.89
C ASN A 11 -0.85 -45.37 -24.76
N SER A 12 -1.11 -46.32 -23.85
CA SER A 12 -1.98 -46.08 -22.69
C SER A 12 -1.33 -45.16 -21.64
N GLU A 13 -0.03 -45.22 -21.46
CA GLU A 13 0.71 -44.32 -20.56
C GLU A 13 0.78 -42.90 -21.11
N LEU A 14 0.99 -42.71 -22.42
CA LEU A 14 0.99 -41.42 -23.08
C LEU A 14 -0.39 -40.75 -23.01
N THR A 15 -1.47 -41.51 -23.29
CA THR A 15 -2.83 -40.97 -23.17
C THR A 15 -3.21 -40.59 -21.73
N ASN A 16 -2.76 -41.37 -20.75
CA ASN A 16 -2.97 -41.02 -19.34
C ASN A 16 -2.21 -39.77 -18.92
N PHE A 17 -0.98 -39.60 -19.39
CA PHE A 17 -0.17 -38.41 -19.11
C PHE A 17 -0.78 -37.12 -19.75
N GLU A 18 -1.22 -37.21 -21.02
CA GLU A 18 -1.92 -36.11 -21.70
C GLU A 18 -3.23 -35.76 -20.99
N THR A 19 -4.02 -36.76 -20.60
CA THR A 19 -5.30 -36.56 -19.89
C THR A 19 -5.08 -35.93 -18.52
N SER A 20 -4.04 -36.35 -17.77
CA SER A 20 -3.68 -35.71 -16.50
C SER A 20 -3.23 -34.27 -16.67
N GLY A 21 -2.42 -33.95 -17.69
CA GLY A 21 -1.99 -32.60 -18.00
C GLY A 21 -3.16 -31.67 -18.34
N ILE A 22 -4.08 -32.16 -19.17
CA ILE A 22 -5.30 -31.40 -19.56
C ILE A 22 -6.21 -31.19 -18.33
N MET A 23 -6.38 -32.17 -17.46
CA MET A 23 -7.14 -32.02 -16.22
C MET A 23 -6.52 -30.96 -15.29
N LEU A 24 -5.21 -30.96 -15.14
CA LEU A 24 -4.49 -30.00 -14.28
C LEU A 24 -4.62 -28.57 -14.80
N VAL A 25 -4.48 -28.37 -16.11
CA VAL A 25 -4.69 -27.06 -16.75
C VAL A 25 -6.14 -26.60 -16.59
N ARG A 26 -7.10 -27.49 -16.74
CA ARG A 26 -8.54 -27.19 -16.55
C ARG A 26 -8.83 -26.77 -15.10
N GLU A 27 -8.27 -27.47 -14.11
CA GLU A 27 -8.39 -27.10 -12.70
C GLU A 27 -7.79 -25.73 -12.39
N LEU A 28 -6.61 -25.44 -12.94
CA LEU A 28 -5.97 -24.13 -12.81
C LEU A 28 -6.82 -23.00 -13.41
N ILE A 29 -7.42 -23.24 -14.58
CA ILE A 29 -8.31 -22.28 -15.21
C ILE A 29 -9.57 -22.05 -14.38
N ILE A 30 -10.17 -23.12 -13.82
CA ILE A 30 -11.35 -23.02 -12.95
C ILE A 30 -11.00 -22.27 -11.65
N MET A 31 -9.85 -22.55 -11.04
CA MET A 31 -9.37 -21.83 -9.87
C MET A 31 -9.14 -20.34 -10.16
N ALA A 32 -8.52 -20.02 -11.29
CA ALA A 32 -8.30 -18.65 -11.72
C ALA A 32 -9.62 -17.89 -11.95
N ASP A 33 -10.60 -18.52 -12.62
CA ASP A 33 -11.91 -17.93 -12.85
C ASP A 33 -12.72 -17.73 -11.55
N ASN A 34 -12.68 -18.70 -10.64
CA ASN A 34 -13.32 -18.58 -9.33
C ASN A 34 -12.66 -17.49 -8.49
N THR A 35 -11.33 -17.36 -8.54
CA THR A 35 -10.60 -16.29 -7.86
C THR A 35 -10.97 -14.92 -8.44
N ALA A 36 -11.01 -14.81 -9.76
CA ALA A 36 -11.44 -13.58 -10.46
C ALA A 36 -12.88 -13.19 -10.12
N LYS A 37 -13.81 -14.15 -10.08
CA LYS A 37 -15.21 -13.93 -9.68
C LYS A 37 -15.33 -13.52 -8.22
N THR A 38 -14.52 -14.08 -7.33
CA THR A 38 -14.49 -13.73 -5.90
C THR A 38 -13.98 -12.31 -5.70
N ILE A 39 -12.93 -11.92 -6.41
CA ILE A 39 -12.40 -10.55 -6.39
C ILE A 39 -13.44 -9.57 -6.92
N LYS A 40 -14.08 -9.88 -8.05
CA LYS A 40 -15.14 -9.04 -8.63
C LYS A 40 -16.37 -8.88 -7.73
N LYS A 41 -16.69 -9.89 -6.90
CA LYS A 41 -17.76 -9.81 -5.90
C LYS A 41 -17.38 -8.92 -4.71
N GLN A 42 -16.08 -8.81 -4.39
CA GLN A 42 -15.59 -7.99 -3.28
C GLN A 42 -15.37 -6.53 -3.65
N PHE A 43 -15.00 -6.23 -4.89
CA PHE A 43 -14.72 -4.88 -5.39
C PHE A 43 -15.49 -4.61 -6.68
N THR A 44 -16.16 -3.48 -6.72
CA THR A 44 -16.76 -2.99 -7.96
C THR A 44 -15.66 -2.46 -8.89
N THR A 45 -15.90 -2.44 -10.22
CA THR A 45 -14.97 -1.85 -11.19
C THR A 45 -14.64 -0.39 -10.84
N LYS A 46 -15.66 0.38 -10.38
CA LYS A 46 -15.48 1.75 -9.92
C LYS A 46 -14.49 1.84 -8.75
N GLU A 47 -14.64 0.97 -7.74
CA GLU A 47 -13.71 0.93 -6.60
C GLU A 47 -12.27 0.59 -7.04
N MET A 48 -12.09 -0.37 -7.94
CA MET A 48 -10.77 -0.76 -8.45
C MET A 48 -10.08 0.40 -9.19
N VAL A 49 -10.81 1.11 -10.05
CA VAL A 49 -10.29 2.29 -10.75
C VAL A 49 -9.90 3.39 -9.77
N LEU A 50 -10.73 3.66 -8.76
CA LEU A 50 -10.44 4.66 -7.73
C LEU A 50 -9.23 4.28 -6.88
N ILE A 51 -9.07 3.01 -6.51
CA ILE A 51 -7.90 2.50 -5.78
C ILE A 51 -6.62 2.74 -6.59
N ALA A 52 -6.63 2.37 -7.88
CA ALA A 52 -5.48 2.57 -8.77
C ALA A 52 -5.17 4.06 -8.99
N MET A 53 -6.20 4.89 -9.16
CA MET A 53 -6.05 6.33 -9.32
C MET A 53 -5.40 6.98 -8.09
N PHE A 54 -5.85 6.62 -6.88
CA PHE A 54 -5.25 7.15 -5.66
C PHE A 54 -3.84 6.63 -5.40
N ALA A 55 -3.52 5.40 -5.80
CA ALA A 55 -2.14 4.90 -5.78
C ALA A 55 -1.23 5.72 -6.72
N ALA A 56 -1.72 6.10 -7.91
CA ALA A 56 -1.00 6.98 -8.82
C ALA A 56 -0.85 8.41 -8.26
N ILE A 57 -1.89 8.97 -7.63
CA ILE A 57 -1.82 10.27 -6.96
C ILE A 57 -0.78 10.24 -5.84
N MET A 58 -0.71 9.15 -5.04
CA MET A 58 0.33 8.98 -4.02
C MET A 58 1.73 8.99 -4.63
N ALA A 59 1.95 8.37 -5.79
CA ALA A 59 3.22 8.40 -6.50
C ALA A 59 3.60 9.83 -6.92
N VAL A 60 2.69 10.56 -7.57
CA VAL A 60 2.94 11.95 -7.97
C VAL A 60 3.22 12.84 -6.77
N CYS A 61 2.43 12.72 -5.69
CA CYS A 61 2.63 13.47 -4.46
C CYS A 61 3.94 13.12 -3.74
N SER A 62 4.47 11.90 -3.91
CA SER A 62 5.76 11.51 -3.34
C SER A 62 6.95 12.18 -4.05
N TRP A 63 6.81 12.51 -5.34
CA TRP A 63 7.84 13.22 -6.11
C TRP A 63 7.94 14.70 -5.72
N ILE A 64 6.84 15.28 -5.26
CA ILE A 64 6.84 16.67 -4.76
C ILE A 64 7.46 16.63 -3.35
N THR A 65 8.77 16.87 -3.31
CA THR A 65 9.59 16.76 -2.10
C THR A 65 10.38 18.04 -1.88
N ILE A 66 10.30 18.59 -0.67
CA ILE A 66 11.16 19.66 -0.19
C ILE A 66 12.29 18.98 0.60
N PRO A 67 13.55 19.02 0.10
CA PRO A 67 14.66 18.40 0.81
C PRO A 67 14.99 19.17 2.08
N ILE A 68 14.83 18.53 3.24
CA ILE A 68 15.21 19.08 4.55
C ILE A 68 16.03 18.01 5.27
N GLY A 69 17.36 18.15 5.22
CA GLY A 69 18.27 17.19 5.83
C GLY A 69 18.21 15.80 5.18
N GLU A 70 18.26 14.76 6.01
CA GLU A 70 18.29 13.35 5.57
C GLU A 70 16.93 12.85 5.04
N ILE A 71 15.83 13.48 5.46
CA ILE A 71 14.46 13.09 5.08
C ILE A 71 13.76 14.31 4.51
N GLY A 72 13.32 14.21 3.25
CA GLY A 72 12.55 15.27 2.59
C GLY A 72 11.08 15.30 3.05
N ILE A 73 10.51 16.49 3.18
CA ILE A 73 9.06 16.67 3.37
C ILE A 73 8.38 16.47 2.02
N THR A 74 7.54 15.44 1.92
CA THR A 74 6.79 15.11 0.71
C THR A 74 5.31 15.46 0.84
N LEU A 75 4.60 15.62 -0.28
CA LEU A 75 3.14 15.67 -0.27
C LEU A 75 2.48 14.27 -0.16
N GLN A 76 3.25 13.22 -0.01
CA GLN A 76 2.75 11.85 0.04
C GLN A 76 1.74 11.63 1.17
N THR A 77 2.01 12.14 2.38
CA THR A 77 1.09 12.05 3.53
C THR A 77 -0.26 12.69 3.23
N PHE A 78 -0.28 13.83 2.50
CA PHE A 78 -1.52 14.46 2.04
C PHE A 78 -2.34 13.52 1.15
N ALA A 79 -1.69 12.85 0.18
CA ALA A 79 -2.37 11.92 -0.71
C ALA A 79 -2.94 10.72 0.04
N VAL A 80 -2.23 10.20 1.06
CA VAL A 80 -2.74 9.13 1.95
C VAL A 80 -3.96 9.61 2.72
N PHE A 81 -3.94 10.81 3.31
CA PHE A 81 -5.11 11.39 3.99
C PHE A 81 -6.29 11.57 3.03
N CYS A 82 -6.06 12.04 1.80
CA CYS A 82 -7.09 12.16 0.78
C CYS A 82 -7.70 10.80 0.43
N ALA A 83 -6.87 9.78 0.22
CA ALA A 83 -7.34 8.43 -0.07
C ALA A 83 -8.25 7.90 1.05
N LEU A 84 -7.82 8.00 2.31
CA LEU A 84 -8.60 7.57 3.47
C LEU A 84 -9.88 8.40 3.65
N GLY A 85 -9.79 9.72 3.49
CA GLY A 85 -10.91 10.64 3.67
C GLY A 85 -11.98 10.51 2.60
N ILE A 86 -11.60 10.30 1.34
CA ILE A 86 -12.47 10.25 0.16
C ILE A 86 -13.02 8.84 -0.06
N LEU A 87 -12.12 7.85 -0.20
CA LEU A 87 -12.50 6.46 -0.51
C LEU A 87 -13.03 5.69 0.71
N GLY A 88 -12.76 6.20 1.93
CA GLY A 88 -12.99 5.47 3.18
C GLY A 88 -11.87 4.48 3.49
N GLY A 89 -11.94 3.89 4.69
CA GLY A 89 -10.84 3.09 5.24
C GLY A 89 -10.46 1.88 4.38
N ARG A 90 -11.45 1.11 3.90
CA ARG A 90 -11.18 -0.10 3.10
C ARG A 90 -10.45 0.22 1.80
N ASN A 91 -11.05 1.06 0.96
CA ASN A 91 -10.50 1.33 -0.37
C ASN A 91 -9.22 2.18 -0.27
N GLY A 92 -9.13 3.09 0.71
CA GLY A 92 -7.91 3.84 1.02
C GLY A 92 -6.75 2.94 1.45
N PHE A 93 -7.01 1.93 2.29
CA PHE A 93 -6.02 0.91 2.66
C PHE A 93 -5.48 0.16 1.43
N PHE A 94 -6.37 -0.30 0.54
CA PHE A 94 -5.94 -0.98 -0.67
C PHE A 94 -5.18 -0.06 -1.62
N SER A 95 -5.50 1.24 -1.69
CA SER A 95 -4.70 2.21 -2.46
C SER A 95 -3.27 2.33 -1.93
N VAL A 96 -3.09 2.36 -0.61
CA VAL A 96 -1.76 2.37 0.02
C VAL A 96 -1.00 1.08 -0.29
N ILE A 97 -1.66 -0.09 -0.20
CA ILE A 97 -1.03 -1.37 -0.52
C ILE A 97 -0.59 -1.41 -1.98
N VAL A 98 -1.45 -1.02 -2.93
CA VAL A 98 -1.10 -0.98 -4.36
C VAL A 98 0.09 -0.05 -4.60
N PHE A 99 0.08 1.16 -4.02
CA PHE A 99 1.21 2.10 -4.12
C PHE A 99 2.53 1.49 -3.64
N ILE A 100 2.53 0.84 -2.47
CA ILE A 100 3.74 0.22 -1.91
C ILE A 100 4.20 -0.96 -2.76
N LEU A 101 3.28 -1.80 -3.27
CA LEU A 101 3.61 -2.92 -4.15
C LEU A 101 4.23 -2.44 -5.46
N LEU A 102 3.67 -1.39 -6.08
CA LEU A 102 4.26 -0.77 -7.28
C LEU A 102 5.69 -0.30 -7.02
N GLY A 103 5.94 0.32 -5.87
CA GLY A 103 7.28 0.70 -5.48
C GLY A 103 8.20 -0.48 -5.19
N ALA A 104 7.70 -1.53 -4.55
CA ALA A 104 8.47 -2.73 -4.20
C ALA A 104 8.97 -3.50 -5.44
N ILE A 105 8.16 -3.60 -6.50
CA ILE A 105 8.56 -4.22 -7.78
C ILE A 105 9.53 -3.38 -8.60
N GLY A 106 9.90 -2.18 -8.13
CA GLY A 106 10.94 -1.36 -8.75
C GLY A 106 10.44 -0.13 -9.49
N LEU A 107 9.13 0.13 -9.56
CA LEU A 107 8.63 1.38 -10.15
C LEU A 107 9.10 2.58 -9.32
N PRO A 108 9.51 3.70 -9.96
CA PRO A 108 10.07 4.87 -9.27
C PRO A 108 8.98 5.74 -8.64
N VAL A 109 8.11 5.13 -7.80
CA VAL A 109 6.95 5.80 -7.20
C VAL A 109 7.24 6.45 -5.84
N PHE A 110 8.39 6.20 -5.22
CA PHE A 110 8.77 6.79 -3.95
C PHE A 110 9.50 8.13 -4.12
N SER A 111 9.66 8.86 -3.02
CA SER A 111 10.34 10.15 -2.98
C SER A 111 11.73 10.10 -3.63
N GLY A 112 12.04 11.11 -4.46
CA GLY A 112 13.26 11.17 -5.23
C GLY A 112 13.31 10.15 -6.38
N PHE A 113 12.16 9.77 -6.93
CA PHE A 113 12.02 8.79 -8.02
C PHE A 113 12.65 7.43 -7.69
N LYS A 114 12.63 7.07 -6.42
CA LYS A 114 13.16 5.78 -5.94
C LYS A 114 12.12 4.68 -6.08
N GLY A 115 12.59 3.45 -6.19
CA GLY A 115 11.79 2.24 -6.22
C GLY A 115 12.63 1.02 -5.82
N GLY A 116 11.99 -0.13 -5.77
CA GLY A 116 12.60 -1.39 -5.37
C GLY A 116 12.65 -1.61 -3.86
N ILE A 117 12.96 -2.84 -3.48
CA ILE A 117 13.07 -3.28 -2.08
C ILE A 117 14.10 -2.42 -1.32
N GLY A 118 15.18 -1.98 -1.98
CA GLY A 118 16.21 -1.12 -1.39
C GLY A 118 15.66 0.22 -0.87
N ALA A 119 14.62 0.78 -1.47
CA ALA A 119 13.97 1.99 -0.96
C ALA A 119 13.17 1.70 0.31
N LEU A 120 12.53 0.52 0.40
CA LEU A 120 11.77 0.09 1.57
C LEU A 120 12.67 -0.32 2.75
N THR A 121 13.85 -0.84 2.48
CA THR A 121 14.84 -1.19 3.52
C THR A 121 15.73 0.00 3.90
N GLY A 122 15.62 1.11 3.19
CA GLY A 122 16.34 2.35 3.49
C GLY A 122 15.80 3.09 4.70
N PRO A 123 16.44 4.23 5.07
CA PRO A 123 16.07 5.02 6.26
C PRO A 123 14.61 5.50 6.25
N THR A 124 14.06 5.84 5.09
CA THR A 124 12.68 6.33 4.92
C THR A 124 11.65 5.20 4.76
N GLY A 125 12.11 3.95 4.57
CA GLY A 125 11.24 2.80 4.33
C GLY A 125 10.24 2.55 5.44
N GLY A 126 10.65 2.77 6.70
CA GLY A 126 9.74 2.64 7.85
C GLY A 126 8.54 3.57 7.80
N TYR A 127 8.68 4.78 7.27
CA TYR A 127 7.55 5.71 7.10
C TYR A 127 6.62 5.26 5.98
N ILE A 128 7.18 4.73 4.87
CA ILE A 128 6.38 4.16 3.77
C ILE A 128 5.57 2.96 4.26
N LEU A 129 6.19 2.05 5.01
CA LEU A 129 5.50 0.92 5.65
C LEU A 129 4.53 1.38 6.75
N GLY A 130 4.85 2.47 7.44
CA GLY A 130 4.01 3.11 8.44
C GLY A 130 2.64 3.55 7.91
N PHE A 131 2.53 3.87 6.62
CA PHE A 131 1.24 4.18 5.98
C PHE A 131 0.28 2.99 5.97
N ILE A 132 0.80 1.75 5.96
CA ILE A 132 -0.04 0.54 6.08
C ILE A 132 -0.73 0.54 7.44
N PHE A 133 0.03 0.77 8.53
CA PHE A 133 -0.52 0.82 9.88
C PHE A 133 -1.51 1.96 10.04
N MET A 134 -1.18 3.14 9.51
CA MET A 134 -2.07 4.30 9.51
C MET A 134 -3.40 3.99 8.81
N ALA A 135 -3.36 3.40 7.62
CA ALA A 135 -4.54 3.04 6.84
C ALA A 135 -5.35 1.92 7.52
N LEU A 136 -4.69 0.97 8.16
CA LEU A 136 -5.33 -0.12 8.90
C LEU A 136 -6.06 0.41 10.14
N ILE A 137 -5.43 1.31 10.91
CA ILE A 137 -6.03 1.97 12.07
C ILE A 137 -7.27 2.76 11.64
N TYR A 138 -7.14 3.52 10.55
CA TYR A 138 -8.27 4.28 10.01
C TYR A 138 -9.42 3.34 9.58
N TRP A 139 -9.13 2.26 8.88
CA TRP A 139 -10.15 1.30 8.45
C TRP A 139 -10.84 0.59 9.61
N ALA A 140 -10.07 0.08 10.57
CA ALA A 140 -10.61 -0.56 11.77
C ALA A 140 -11.44 0.42 12.61
N GLY A 141 -10.91 1.62 12.83
CA GLY A 141 -11.59 2.65 13.61
C GLY A 141 -12.87 3.18 12.92
N GLU A 142 -12.87 3.35 11.59
CA GLU A 142 -14.07 3.73 10.83
C GLU A 142 -15.20 2.70 10.97
N LYS A 143 -14.85 1.40 11.04
CA LYS A 143 -15.83 0.33 11.27
C LYS A 143 -16.39 0.34 12.69
N LEU A 144 -15.56 0.65 13.68
CA LEU A 144 -15.96 0.60 15.10
C LEU A 144 -16.65 1.87 15.59
N LEU A 145 -16.12 3.04 15.20
CA LEU A 145 -16.54 4.35 15.73
C LEU A 145 -17.42 5.14 14.75
N GLY A 146 -17.57 4.64 13.52
CA GLY A 146 -18.38 5.27 12.48
C GLY A 146 -17.66 6.34 11.68
N LYS A 147 -18.45 7.10 10.87
CA LYS A 147 -17.93 8.00 9.83
C LYS A 147 -18.05 9.49 10.16
N LYS A 148 -18.27 9.84 11.42
CA LYS A 148 -18.38 11.25 11.85
C LYS A 148 -17.04 11.98 11.62
N LEU A 149 -17.10 13.28 11.31
CA LEU A 149 -15.89 14.08 11.02
C LEU A 149 -14.88 14.03 12.17
N ALA A 150 -15.35 14.17 13.41
CA ALA A 150 -14.47 14.09 14.59
C ALA A 150 -13.74 12.75 14.69
N VAL A 151 -14.42 11.63 14.36
CA VAL A 151 -13.83 10.29 14.34
C VAL A 151 -12.75 10.21 13.25
N LYS A 152 -13.02 10.72 12.05
CA LYS A 152 -12.03 10.74 10.96
C LYS A 152 -10.76 11.50 11.34
N ILE A 153 -10.93 12.70 11.93
CA ILE A 153 -9.80 13.49 12.41
C ILE A 153 -8.99 12.70 13.45
N LEU A 154 -9.67 12.15 14.44
CA LEU A 154 -9.04 11.37 15.50
C LEU A 154 -8.24 10.18 14.95
N LEU A 155 -8.84 9.42 14.03
CA LEU A 155 -8.21 8.23 13.43
C LEU A 155 -7.01 8.61 12.54
N MET A 156 -7.09 9.72 11.80
CA MET A 156 -5.97 10.22 11.02
C MET A 156 -4.80 10.67 11.91
N VAL A 157 -5.09 11.36 13.01
CA VAL A 157 -4.07 11.79 13.98
C VAL A 157 -3.41 10.60 14.67
N ILE A 158 -4.21 9.63 15.15
CA ILE A 158 -3.67 8.40 15.77
C ILE A 158 -2.84 7.62 14.75
N GLY A 159 -3.36 7.45 13.53
CA GLY A 159 -2.64 6.77 12.45
C GLY A 159 -1.32 7.45 12.10
N LEU A 160 -1.29 8.79 12.05
CA LEU A 160 -0.08 9.56 11.83
C LEU A 160 0.93 9.36 12.96
N ALA A 161 0.47 9.40 14.22
CA ALA A 161 1.32 9.17 15.38
C ALA A 161 1.97 7.78 15.36
N VAL A 162 1.21 6.74 14.98
CA VAL A 162 1.74 5.38 14.82
C VAL A 162 2.72 5.29 13.64
N CYS A 163 2.42 5.97 12.52
CA CYS A 163 3.34 6.06 11.38
C CYS A 163 4.67 6.71 11.80
N TYR A 164 4.65 7.79 12.58
CA TYR A 164 5.85 8.42 13.09
C TYR A 164 6.61 7.51 14.07
N ALA A 165 5.91 6.85 14.99
CA ALA A 165 6.55 5.95 15.94
C ALA A 165 7.28 4.80 15.22
N PHE A 166 6.59 4.13 14.29
CA PHE A 166 7.16 3.05 13.50
C PHE A 166 8.31 3.53 12.59
N GLY A 167 8.10 4.63 11.87
CA GLY A 167 9.09 5.20 10.96
C GLY A 167 10.37 5.64 11.68
N THR A 168 10.22 6.29 12.85
CA THR A 168 11.38 6.72 13.66
C THR A 168 12.12 5.53 14.25
N ALA A 169 11.42 4.52 14.77
CA ALA A 169 12.04 3.30 15.26
C ALA A 169 12.84 2.59 14.15
N TRP A 170 12.25 2.50 12.95
CA TRP A 170 12.92 1.95 11.77
C TRP A 170 14.17 2.76 11.39
N PHE A 171 14.06 4.09 11.39
CA PHE A 171 15.16 4.99 11.08
C PHE A 171 16.35 4.78 12.02
N VAL A 172 16.09 4.74 13.34
CA VAL A 172 17.12 4.45 14.36
C VAL A 172 17.74 3.09 14.13
N PHE A 173 16.93 2.06 13.86
CA PHE A 173 17.39 0.71 13.57
C PHE A 173 18.35 0.67 12.38
N VAL A 174 17.99 1.29 11.26
CA VAL A 174 18.81 1.30 10.04
C VAL A 174 20.13 2.03 10.26
N PHE A 175 20.13 3.17 10.98
CA PHE A 175 21.35 3.92 11.27
C PHE A 175 22.26 3.19 12.27
N SER A 176 21.71 2.51 13.26
CA SER A 176 22.48 1.69 14.21
C SER A 176 23.23 0.56 13.50
N HIS A 177 22.61 -0.08 12.51
CA HIS A 177 23.25 -1.14 11.71
C HIS A 177 24.34 -0.61 10.78
N LYS A 178 24.32 0.68 10.43
CA LYS A 178 25.38 1.34 9.63
C LYS A 178 26.55 1.85 10.48
N GLY A 179 26.59 1.51 11.76
CA GLY A 179 27.70 1.92 12.67
C GLY A 179 27.57 3.36 13.17
N THR A 180 26.48 4.06 12.88
CA THR A 180 26.25 5.42 13.38
C THR A 180 25.21 5.37 14.50
N ALA A 181 25.67 5.45 15.77
CA ALA A 181 24.78 5.49 16.90
C ALA A 181 23.92 6.76 16.86
N MET A 182 22.62 6.58 16.62
CA MET A 182 21.65 7.68 16.61
C MET A 182 20.77 7.57 17.85
N SER A 183 20.80 8.61 18.71
CA SER A 183 19.91 8.65 19.88
C SER A 183 18.47 8.89 19.42
N LEU A 184 17.50 8.34 20.15
CA LEU A 184 16.09 8.50 19.88
C LEU A 184 15.66 9.98 19.86
N SER A 185 16.19 10.80 20.77
CA SER A 185 15.90 12.24 20.83
C SER A 185 16.37 12.96 19.57
N LYS A 186 17.55 12.63 19.05
CA LYS A 186 18.06 13.18 17.79
C LYS A 186 17.23 12.72 16.59
N ALA A 187 16.81 11.46 16.56
CA ALA A 187 15.94 10.95 15.51
C ALA A 187 14.57 11.65 15.52
N LEU A 188 13.96 11.86 16.68
CA LEU A 188 12.69 12.58 16.81
C LEU A 188 12.80 14.03 16.35
N SER A 189 13.86 14.74 16.70
CA SER A 189 14.07 16.13 16.29
C SER A 189 14.31 16.27 14.76
N LEU A 190 14.91 15.27 14.12
CA LEU A 190 15.16 15.28 12.70
C LEU A 190 13.96 14.78 11.88
N CYS A 191 13.26 13.75 12.36
CA CYS A 191 12.29 13.00 11.58
C CYS A 191 10.82 13.30 11.92
N VAL A 192 10.55 13.96 13.06
CA VAL A 192 9.17 14.24 13.49
C VAL A 192 8.94 15.75 13.66
N THR A 193 9.78 16.43 14.43
CA THR A 193 9.58 17.84 14.76
C THR A 193 9.34 18.74 13.56
N PRO A 194 10.13 18.68 12.44
CA PRO A 194 9.90 19.54 11.29
C PRO A 194 8.68 19.11 10.46
N PHE A 195 8.23 17.85 10.57
CA PHE A 195 7.15 17.31 9.75
C PHE A 195 5.77 17.60 10.32
N VAL A 196 5.62 17.59 11.65
CA VAL A 196 4.33 17.77 12.34
C VAL A 196 3.55 19.00 11.88
N PRO A 197 4.14 20.23 11.81
CA PRO A 197 3.39 21.40 11.36
C PRO A 197 2.86 21.24 9.93
N PHE A 198 3.68 20.72 9.03
CA PHE A 198 3.28 20.50 7.64
C PHE A 198 2.20 19.41 7.51
N ASP A 199 2.30 18.34 8.30
CA ASP A 199 1.33 17.24 8.23
C ASP A 199 -0.01 17.62 8.85
N ILE A 200 -0.05 18.53 9.84
CA ILE A 200 -1.29 19.13 10.33
C ILE A 200 -1.97 19.94 9.20
N VAL A 201 -1.22 20.77 8.48
CA VAL A 201 -1.76 21.53 7.34
C VAL A 201 -2.28 20.59 6.26
N LYS A 202 -1.51 19.55 5.89
CA LYS A 202 -1.92 18.54 4.91
C LYS A 202 -3.19 17.81 5.34
N LEU A 203 -3.30 17.47 6.63
CA LEU A 203 -4.49 16.81 7.17
C LEU A 203 -5.73 17.71 7.02
N VAL A 204 -5.63 18.98 7.40
CA VAL A 204 -6.74 19.95 7.24
C VAL A 204 -7.13 20.09 5.77
N LEU A 205 -6.15 20.29 4.88
CA LEU A 205 -6.41 20.40 3.44
C LEU A 205 -7.06 19.12 2.88
N ALA A 206 -6.59 17.94 3.29
CA ALA A 206 -7.16 16.68 2.85
C ALA A 206 -8.62 16.50 3.30
N LEU A 207 -8.96 16.95 4.51
CA LEU A 207 -10.36 16.93 4.98
C LEU A 207 -11.24 17.89 4.19
N ILE A 208 -10.76 19.09 3.86
CA ILE A 208 -11.49 20.05 3.02
C ILE A 208 -11.73 19.46 1.62
N VAL A 209 -10.69 18.89 1.01
CA VAL A 209 -10.81 18.22 -0.30
C VAL A 209 -11.78 17.04 -0.23
N ALA A 210 -11.69 16.21 0.81
CA ALA A 210 -12.57 15.07 0.97
C ALA A 210 -14.04 15.46 1.15
N ASP A 211 -14.32 16.53 1.87
CA ASP A 211 -15.67 17.07 2.03
C ASP A 211 -16.20 17.66 0.72
N SER A 212 -15.38 18.42 0.01
CA SER A 212 -15.73 19.02 -1.30
C SER A 212 -16.04 17.96 -2.35
N VAL A 213 -15.23 16.90 -2.45
CA VAL A 213 -15.46 15.78 -3.38
C VAL A 213 -16.76 15.05 -3.06
N LYS A 214 -17.07 14.84 -1.78
CA LYS A 214 -18.33 14.21 -1.34
C LYS A 214 -19.54 15.07 -1.64
N LYS A 215 -19.47 16.39 -1.42
CA LYS A 215 -20.55 17.34 -1.73
C LYS A 215 -20.83 17.42 -3.22
N ALA A 216 -19.81 17.30 -4.05
CA ALA A 216 -19.92 17.30 -5.51
C ALA A 216 -20.47 16.00 -6.11
N HIS A 217 -20.79 15.00 -5.28
CA HIS A 217 -21.26 13.66 -5.71
C HIS A 217 -20.37 12.99 -6.77
N LEU A 218 -19.06 13.28 -6.75
CA LEU A 218 -18.11 12.76 -7.74
C LEU A 218 -17.73 11.30 -7.49
N ILE A 219 -17.87 10.81 -6.27
CA ILE A 219 -17.48 9.44 -5.87
C ILE A 219 -18.53 8.81 -4.95
#